data_cd3c5313dc80f1d9a0b091310455897c
#
_entry.id   cd3c5313dc80f1d9a0b091310455897c
#
_cell.length_a   1.000
_cell.length_b   1.000
_cell.length_c   1.000
_cell.angle_alpha   90.00
_cell.angle_beta   90.00
_cell.angle_gamma   90.00
#
_symmetry.space_group_name_H-M   'P 1'
#
loop_
_entity.id
_entity.type
_entity.pdbx_description
1 polymer ?
#
loop_
_entity_poly.entity_id
_entity_poly.type
_entity_poly.pdbx_seq_one_letter_code
_entity_poly.pdbx_strand_id
1 'polypeptide(L)'
;MEMRGRSFNWGERTYLMGVLNVTPDSFSDGGEFYAPAAALAQAQRLVEAGADVLDIGGQSTRPGAQQVSVEEELHRVLSVVQVVREAKLSRRESHLSVPISVDTTRAVVAQRAVEAGADMVNDISGGTFDPDMLSTVAQLGVPIVLMHMRGTPETMQQLTDYQDLIGDIYGFLEGQIAAAERAGISRSRLIIDPGIGFAKTLEQNLEILRQLPTFRSLGVPILVGVSRKSFIGRLVNQPDPKGRVWGTAAACCSAIAGAADILRVHDVLEMRDVCRVADAIWRR
;
A
#
# COMPACT_ATOMS: atom_id res chain seq x y z
N MET A 1 15.77 -6.04 3.02
CA MET A 1 14.90 -6.75 2.05
C MET A 1 15.38 -6.46 0.65
N GLU A 2 15.37 -7.46 -0.24
CA GLU A 2 15.70 -7.23 -1.65
C GLU A 2 14.49 -7.53 -2.53
N MET A 3 14.21 -6.64 -3.49
CA MET A 3 13.18 -6.83 -4.51
C MET A 3 13.73 -6.32 -5.84
N ARG A 4 13.69 -7.15 -6.87
CA ARG A 4 14.12 -6.81 -8.24
C ARG A 4 15.49 -6.12 -8.33
N GLY A 5 16.46 -6.65 -7.57
CA GLY A 5 17.83 -6.12 -7.52
C GLY A 5 17.97 -4.75 -6.81
N ARG A 6 16.94 -4.30 -6.10
CA ARG A 6 16.97 -3.12 -5.23
C ARG A 6 16.99 -3.54 -3.76
N SER A 7 17.90 -2.97 -3.01
CA SER A 7 17.96 -3.16 -1.55
C SER A 7 17.11 -2.16 -0.82
N PHE A 8 16.32 -2.65 0.14
CA PHE A 8 15.51 -1.85 1.05
C PHE A 8 16.09 -2.01 2.45
N ASN A 9 16.78 -0.97 2.91
CA ASN A 9 17.42 -0.91 4.22
C ASN A 9 16.52 -0.13 5.16
N TRP A 10 15.71 -0.86 5.94
CA TRP A 10 14.74 -0.26 6.84
C TRP A 10 15.43 0.58 7.92
N GLY A 11 14.85 1.74 8.22
CA GLY A 11 15.40 2.69 9.17
C GLY A 11 16.40 3.70 8.58
N GLU A 12 17.06 3.45 7.44
CA GLU A 12 17.99 4.40 6.82
C GLU A 12 17.28 5.58 6.15
N ARG A 13 16.19 5.31 5.47
CA ARG A 13 15.33 6.31 4.83
C ARG A 13 13.88 5.81 4.72
N THR A 14 12.99 6.72 4.39
CA THR A 14 11.61 6.39 4.03
C THR A 14 11.51 6.04 2.55
N TYR A 15 10.82 4.94 2.24
CA TYR A 15 10.53 4.48 0.88
C TYR A 15 9.15 4.91 0.44
N LEU A 16 8.98 5.27 -0.84
CA LEU A 16 7.71 5.70 -1.40
C LEU A 16 7.07 4.59 -2.24
N MET A 17 5.89 4.16 -1.85
CA MET A 17 5.03 3.28 -2.60
C MET A 17 3.97 4.14 -3.33
N GLY A 18 4.13 4.27 -4.65
CA GLY A 18 3.23 5.05 -5.50
C GLY A 18 1.97 4.27 -5.85
N VAL A 19 0.79 4.85 -5.58
CA VAL A 19 -0.51 4.22 -5.84
C VAL A 19 -0.87 4.30 -7.31
N LEU A 20 -1.12 3.15 -7.92
CA LEU A 20 -1.60 3.01 -9.30
C LEU A 20 -2.94 2.23 -9.32
N ASN A 21 -4.04 2.95 -9.13
CA ASN A 21 -5.37 2.35 -9.19
C ASN A 21 -5.80 2.12 -10.65
N VAL A 22 -6.20 0.90 -10.96
CA VAL A 22 -6.70 0.48 -12.26
C VAL A 22 -8.20 0.21 -12.17
N THR A 23 -8.94 1.25 -11.77
CA THR A 23 -10.40 1.21 -11.70
C THR A 23 -11.00 2.10 -12.79
N PRO A 24 -12.23 1.82 -13.28
CA PRO A 24 -12.88 2.62 -14.32
C PRO A 24 -12.87 4.13 -14.04
N ASP A 25 -13.09 4.52 -12.78
CA ASP A 25 -13.08 5.92 -12.34
C ASP A 25 -11.68 6.57 -12.40
N SER A 26 -10.61 5.77 -12.46
CA SER A 26 -9.24 6.29 -12.49
C SER A 26 -8.81 6.72 -13.90
N PHE A 27 -9.50 6.26 -14.94
CA PHE A 27 -9.18 6.50 -16.35
C PHE A 27 -10.42 6.82 -17.20
N SER A 28 -11.37 7.55 -16.65
CA SER A 28 -12.73 7.76 -17.14
C SER A 28 -12.90 8.46 -18.52
N ASP A 29 -11.82 8.88 -19.18
CA ASP A 29 -11.90 9.63 -20.44
C ASP A 29 -11.67 8.81 -21.71
N GLY A 30 -11.61 7.49 -21.65
CA GLY A 30 -11.40 6.69 -22.86
C GLY A 30 -11.49 5.19 -22.65
N GLY A 31 -12.37 4.53 -23.35
CA GLY A 31 -12.76 3.13 -23.29
C GLY A 31 -11.67 2.08 -23.05
N GLU A 32 -12.03 0.80 -22.94
CA GLU A 32 -11.22 -0.35 -22.49
C GLU A 32 -9.80 -0.45 -23.10
N PHE A 33 -9.58 0.05 -24.31
CA PHE A 33 -8.29 0.00 -25.00
C PHE A 33 -7.27 1.05 -24.52
N TYR A 34 -7.71 2.11 -23.84
CA TYR A 34 -6.83 3.18 -23.38
C TYR A 34 -6.32 2.98 -21.94
N ALA A 35 -6.97 2.11 -21.16
CA ALA A 35 -6.61 1.88 -19.75
C ALA A 35 -5.16 1.41 -19.55
N PRO A 36 -4.59 0.41 -20.26
CA PRO A 36 -3.21 -0.03 -20.08
C PRO A 36 -2.19 1.04 -20.46
N ALA A 37 -2.42 1.80 -21.54
CA ALA A 37 -1.52 2.88 -21.97
C ALA A 37 -1.53 4.06 -20.99
N ALA A 38 -2.70 4.44 -20.48
CA ALA A 38 -2.83 5.48 -19.46
C ALA A 38 -2.20 5.04 -18.12
N ALA A 39 -2.38 3.77 -17.75
CA ALA A 39 -1.75 3.18 -16.58
C ALA A 39 -0.22 3.15 -16.69
N LEU A 40 0.31 2.80 -17.87
CA LEU A 40 1.75 2.86 -18.15
C LEU A 40 2.29 4.29 -18.02
N ALA A 41 1.62 5.26 -18.63
CA ALA A 41 2.03 6.67 -18.54
C ALA A 41 2.01 7.16 -17.07
N GLN A 42 1.03 6.73 -16.27
CA GLN A 42 0.99 7.03 -14.85
C GLN A 42 2.10 6.32 -14.07
N ALA A 43 2.37 5.04 -14.36
CA ALA A 43 3.48 4.30 -13.77
C ALA A 43 4.82 5.00 -14.02
N GLN A 44 5.07 5.42 -15.27
CA GLN A 44 6.27 6.17 -15.64
C GLN A 44 6.39 7.49 -14.85
N ARG A 45 5.30 8.26 -14.76
CA ARG A 45 5.27 9.49 -13.94
C ARG A 45 5.60 9.25 -12.47
N LEU A 46 5.02 8.20 -11.88
CA LEU A 46 5.30 7.86 -10.47
C LEU A 46 6.77 7.48 -10.26
N VAL A 47 7.35 6.69 -11.18
CA VAL A 47 8.77 6.29 -11.12
C VAL A 47 9.69 7.50 -11.32
N GLU A 48 9.42 8.36 -12.29
CA GLU A 48 10.18 9.59 -12.54
C GLU A 48 10.07 10.58 -11.36
N ALA A 49 8.91 10.62 -10.68
CA ALA A 49 8.71 11.39 -9.46
C ALA A 49 9.51 10.83 -8.27
N GLY A 50 9.95 9.55 -8.32
CA GLY A 50 10.78 8.94 -7.28
C GLY A 50 10.10 7.83 -6.48
N ALA A 51 9.07 7.17 -7.01
CA ALA A 51 8.51 5.98 -6.38
C ALA A 51 9.56 4.86 -6.32
N ASP A 52 9.69 4.23 -5.16
CA ASP A 52 10.54 3.06 -4.94
C ASP A 52 9.82 1.76 -5.29
N VAL A 53 8.49 1.76 -5.13
CA VAL A 53 7.57 0.64 -5.44
C VAL A 53 6.34 1.22 -6.12
N LEU A 54 5.78 0.52 -7.11
CA LEU A 54 4.45 0.79 -7.66
C LEU A 54 3.44 -0.17 -7.02
N ASP A 55 2.32 0.33 -6.51
CA ASP A 55 1.27 -0.50 -5.92
C ASP A 55 0.03 -0.50 -6.83
N ILE A 56 -0.20 -1.63 -7.51
CA ILE A 56 -1.23 -1.79 -8.54
C ILE A 56 -2.46 -2.44 -7.92
N GLY A 57 -3.59 -1.73 -7.94
CA GLY A 57 -4.87 -2.23 -7.42
C GLY A 57 -5.97 -2.25 -8.48
N GLY A 58 -6.56 -3.43 -8.73
CA GLY A 58 -7.68 -3.62 -9.66
C GLY A 58 -9.06 -3.36 -9.03
N GLN A 59 -9.11 -3.27 -7.70
CA GLN A 59 -10.32 -3.05 -6.92
C GLN A 59 -10.22 -1.80 -6.05
N SER A 60 -11.31 -1.04 -5.97
CA SER A 60 -11.39 0.08 -5.02
C SER A 60 -11.55 -0.44 -3.59
N THR A 61 -10.73 0.06 -2.67
CA THR A 61 -10.81 -0.23 -1.23
C THR A 61 -11.38 0.95 -0.44
N ARG A 62 -11.95 1.95 -1.12
CA ARG A 62 -12.60 3.10 -0.49
C ARG A 62 -13.85 2.66 0.27
N PRO A 63 -14.27 3.42 1.31
CA PRO A 63 -15.53 3.15 2.01
C PRO A 63 -16.71 3.05 1.04
N GLY A 64 -17.51 1.98 1.17
CA GLY A 64 -18.67 1.73 0.32
C GLY A 64 -18.37 1.15 -1.07
N ALA A 65 -17.12 0.86 -1.39
CA ALA A 65 -16.76 0.25 -2.67
C ALA A 65 -17.30 -1.19 -2.77
N GLN A 66 -17.98 -1.48 -3.88
CA GLN A 66 -18.42 -2.83 -4.21
C GLN A 66 -17.27 -3.69 -4.71
N GLN A 67 -17.31 -4.97 -4.38
CA GLN A 67 -16.32 -5.92 -4.90
C GLN A 67 -16.60 -6.22 -6.38
N VAL A 68 -15.51 -6.25 -7.17
CA VAL A 68 -15.55 -6.73 -8.55
C VAL A 68 -15.38 -8.26 -8.61
N SER A 69 -15.72 -8.90 -9.73
CA SER A 69 -15.46 -10.33 -9.91
C SER A 69 -13.95 -10.63 -9.92
N VAL A 70 -13.58 -11.88 -9.69
CA VAL A 70 -12.16 -12.32 -9.77
C VAL A 70 -11.61 -12.11 -11.18
N GLU A 71 -12.39 -12.44 -12.19
CA GLU A 71 -12.04 -12.31 -13.60
C GLU A 71 -11.76 -10.85 -13.97
N GLU A 72 -12.59 -9.94 -13.49
CA GLU A 72 -12.42 -8.50 -13.73
C GLU A 72 -11.18 -7.95 -13.02
N GLU A 73 -10.93 -8.33 -11.76
CA GLU A 73 -9.73 -7.92 -11.04
C GLU A 73 -8.48 -8.44 -11.72
N LEU A 74 -8.46 -9.73 -12.11
CA LEU A 74 -7.37 -10.33 -12.87
C LEU A 74 -7.11 -9.58 -14.17
N HIS A 75 -8.16 -9.32 -14.96
CA HIS A 75 -8.03 -8.60 -16.22
C HIS A 75 -7.36 -7.23 -16.03
N ARG A 76 -7.82 -6.45 -15.05
CA ARG A 76 -7.28 -5.12 -14.75
C ARG A 76 -5.81 -5.19 -14.29
N VAL A 77 -5.52 -6.05 -13.33
CA VAL A 77 -4.19 -6.13 -12.72
C VAL A 77 -3.16 -6.67 -13.72
N LEU A 78 -3.45 -7.80 -14.38
CA LEU A 78 -2.49 -8.48 -15.24
C LEU A 78 -2.11 -7.64 -16.45
N SER A 79 -3.09 -6.97 -17.09
CA SER A 79 -2.84 -6.10 -18.24
C SER A 79 -1.84 -4.98 -17.90
N VAL A 80 -1.93 -4.40 -16.69
CA VAL A 80 -1.05 -3.32 -16.26
C VAL A 80 0.31 -3.84 -15.80
N VAL A 81 0.37 -4.93 -15.04
CA VAL A 81 1.65 -5.56 -14.64
C VAL A 81 2.48 -5.90 -15.87
N GLN A 82 1.87 -6.54 -16.88
CA GLN A 82 2.55 -6.92 -18.13
C GLN A 82 3.09 -5.69 -18.90
N VAL A 83 2.23 -4.70 -19.14
CA VAL A 83 2.62 -3.48 -19.86
C VAL A 83 3.74 -2.73 -19.13
N VAL A 84 3.69 -2.62 -17.79
CA VAL A 84 4.76 -2.00 -17.01
C VAL A 84 6.06 -2.79 -17.09
N ARG A 85 6.01 -4.14 -17.14
CA ARG A 85 7.20 -5.00 -17.27
C ARG A 85 7.83 -4.96 -18.65
N GLU A 86 7.03 -4.87 -19.69
CA GLU A 86 7.50 -4.80 -21.08
C GLU A 86 8.00 -3.38 -21.45
N ALA A 87 7.59 -2.37 -20.71
CA ALA A 87 7.92 -0.98 -21.01
C ALA A 87 9.40 -0.67 -20.83
N LYS A 88 10.00 0.01 -21.81
CA LYS A 88 11.33 0.60 -21.72
C LYS A 88 11.23 2.05 -21.24
N LEU A 89 12.13 2.46 -20.38
CA LEU A 89 12.28 3.87 -20.02
C LEU A 89 12.77 4.65 -21.24
N SER A 90 12.06 5.72 -21.60
CA SER A 90 12.31 6.53 -22.81
C SER A 90 13.69 7.19 -22.91
N ARG A 91 14.46 7.21 -21.80
CA ARG A 91 15.81 7.82 -21.73
C ARG A 91 16.95 6.84 -21.47
N ARG A 92 16.66 5.56 -21.24
CA ARG A 92 17.65 4.48 -21.08
C ARG A 92 17.03 3.22 -21.68
N GLU A 93 17.79 2.43 -22.42
CA GLU A 93 17.33 1.14 -22.99
C GLU A 93 16.99 0.07 -21.93
N SER A 94 16.83 0.47 -20.67
CA SER A 94 16.49 -0.41 -19.53
C SER A 94 14.98 -0.47 -19.32
N HIS A 95 14.46 -1.66 -19.10
CA HIS A 95 13.08 -1.86 -18.64
C HIS A 95 12.79 -1.12 -17.32
N LEU A 96 11.53 -0.80 -17.05
CA LEU A 96 11.10 -0.29 -15.75
C LEU A 96 11.45 -1.33 -14.66
N SER A 97 12.60 -1.15 -14.00
CA SER A 97 13.10 -2.06 -12.97
C SER A 97 12.56 -1.77 -11.57
N VAL A 98 11.46 -0.97 -11.47
CA VAL A 98 10.83 -0.68 -10.21
C VAL A 98 10.08 -1.93 -9.70
N PRO A 99 10.17 -2.30 -8.41
CA PRO A 99 9.32 -3.31 -7.83
C PRO A 99 7.84 -2.97 -7.97
N ILE A 100 7.02 -4.00 -8.25
CA ILE A 100 5.56 -3.91 -8.31
C ILE A 100 4.97 -4.65 -7.13
N SER A 101 4.11 -3.97 -6.39
CA SER A 101 3.19 -4.51 -5.42
C SER A 101 1.83 -4.73 -6.07
N VAL A 102 1.14 -5.81 -5.75
CA VAL A 102 -0.27 -6.02 -6.11
C VAL A 102 -1.15 -5.84 -4.88
N ASP A 103 -2.08 -4.85 -4.95
CA ASP A 103 -3.08 -4.58 -3.90
C ASP A 103 -4.29 -5.49 -4.14
N THR A 104 -4.34 -6.60 -3.41
CA THR A 104 -5.40 -7.60 -3.51
C THR A 104 -5.57 -8.41 -2.22
N THR A 105 -6.80 -8.85 -1.95
CA THR A 105 -7.14 -9.78 -0.86
C THR A 105 -7.41 -11.20 -1.37
N ARG A 106 -7.12 -11.50 -2.63
CA ARG A 106 -7.41 -12.79 -3.29
C ARG A 106 -6.14 -13.51 -3.66
N ALA A 107 -5.95 -14.72 -3.15
CA ALA A 107 -4.76 -15.54 -3.38
C ALA A 107 -4.51 -15.81 -4.88
N VAL A 108 -5.58 -16.09 -5.64
CA VAL A 108 -5.47 -16.35 -7.10
C VAL A 108 -5.00 -15.10 -7.85
N VAL A 109 -5.43 -13.90 -7.45
CA VAL A 109 -4.97 -12.65 -8.07
C VAL A 109 -3.51 -12.38 -7.71
N ALA A 110 -3.13 -12.58 -6.44
CA ALA A 110 -1.75 -12.48 -5.98
C ALA A 110 -0.83 -13.42 -6.76
N GLN A 111 -1.22 -14.70 -6.90
CA GLN A 111 -0.46 -15.68 -7.66
C GLN A 111 -0.24 -15.25 -9.11
N ARG A 112 -1.32 -14.94 -9.82
CA ARG A 112 -1.25 -14.57 -11.24
C ARG A 112 -0.48 -13.27 -11.48
N ALA A 113 -0.60 -12.30 -10.57
CA ALA A 113 0.15 -11.05 -10.65
C ALA A 113 1.66 -11.28 -10.46
N VAL A 114 2.06 -12.13 -9.52
CA VAL A 114 3.47 -12.48 -9.30
C VAL A 114 4.02 -13.28 -10.48
N GLU A 115 3.28 -14.24 -11.03
CA GLU A 115 3.62 -14.96 -12.26
C GLU A 115 3.81 -14.00 -13.46
N ALA A 116 3.01 -12.93 -13.52
CA ALA A 116 3.12 -11.88 -14.54
C ALA A 116 4.25 -10.86 -14.26
N GLY A 117 4.90 -10.92 -13.10
CA GLY A 117 6.06 -10.10 -12.77
C GLY A 117 5.87 -9.12 -11.60
N ALA A 118 4.83 -9.21 -10.79
CA ALA A 118 4.77 -8.50 -9.51
C ALA A 118 5.82 -9.07 -8.53
N ASP A 119 6.28 -8.26 -7.60
CA ASP A 119 7.39 -8.59 -6.69
C ASP A 119 6.95 -8.71 -5.24
N MET A 120 5.75 -8.24 -4.88
CA MET A 120 5.17 -8.32 -3.54
C MET A 120 3.65 -8.25 -3.57
N VAL A 121 3.02 -8.63 -2.47
CA VAL A 121 1.57 -8.54 -2.25
C VAL A 121 1.28 -7.49 -1.18
N ASN A 122 0.26 -6.66 -1.40
CA ASN A 122 -0.29 -5.75 -0.41
C ASN A 122 -1.72 -6.20 -0.09
N ASP A 123 -1.90 -6.86 1.06
CA ASP A 123 -3.21 -7.39 1.47
C ASP A 123 -3.80 -6.57 2.61
N ILE A 124 -4.83 -5.76 2.28
CA ILE A 124 -5.54 -4.93 3.25
C ILE A 124 -6.30 -5.73 4.31
N SER A 125 -6.52 -7.02 4.10
CA SER A 125 -7.16 -7.90 5.07
C SER A 125 -6.17 -8.54 6.05
N GLY A 126 -4.86 -8.38 5.82
CA GLY A 126 -3.83 -9.04 6.60
C GLY A 126 -3.84 -10.57 6.47
N GLY A 127 -4.27 -11.09 5.33
CA GLY A 127 -4.35 -12.54 5.05
C GLY A 127 -5.60 -13.20 5.61
N THR A 128 -6.66 -12.43 5.93
CA THR A 128 -7.86 -13.02 6.59
C THR A 128 -9.04 -13.24 5.66
N PHE A 129 -9.11 -12.57 4.49
CA PHE A 129 -10.26 -12.72 3.60
C PHE A 129 -10.18 -13.97 2.74
N ASP A 130 -9.00 -14.34 2.30
CA ASP A 130 -8.76 -15.55 1.53
C ASP A 130 -7.90 -16.51 2.36
N PRO A 131 -8.42 -17.70 2.74
CA PRO A 131 -7.68 -18.67 3.57
C PRO A 131 -6.39 -19.17 2.89
N ASP A 132 -6.32 -19.10 1.56
CA ASP A 132 -5.17 -19.55 0.79
C ASP A 132 -4.09 -18.45 0.61
N MET A 133 -4.35 -17.21 1.02
CA MET A 133 -3.43 -16.10 0.77
C MET A 133 -2.03 -16.35 1.33
N LEU A 134 -1.93 -16.67 2.62
CA LEU A 134 -0.62 -16.82 3.27
C LEU A 134 0.17 -18.01 2.71
N SER A 135 -0.51 -19.15 2.45
CA SER A 135 0.13 -20.32 1.84
C SER A 135 0.60 -20.05 0.41
N THR A 136 -0.19 -19.31 -0.37
CA THR A 136 0.17 -18.88 -1.72
C THR A 136 1.39 -17.97 -1.72
N VAL A 137 1.41 -16.95 -0.87
CA VAL A 137 2.55 -16.03 -0.76
C VAL A 137 3.82 -16.75 -0.28
N ALA A 138 3.69 -17.71 0.63
CA ALA A 138 4.81 -18.55 1.06
C ALA A 138 5.42 -19.34 -0.10
N GLN A 139 4.59 -19.95 -0.95
CA GLN A 139 5.02 -20.69 -2.14
C GLN A 139 5.66 -19.79 -3.19
N LEU A 140 5.12 -18.59 -3.40
CA LEU A 140 5.65 -17.59 -4.33
C LEU A 140 6.98 -17.01 -3.84
N GLY A 141 7.23 -17.03 -2.54
CA GLY A 141 8.46 -16.52 -1.95
C GLY A 141 8.63 -15.01 -2.06
N VAL A 142 7.55 -14.24 -2.17
CA VAL A 142 7.56 -12.77 -2.24
C VAL A 142 7.21 -12.13 -0.90
N PRO A 143 7.56 -10.86 -0.66
CA PRO A 143 7.09 -10.10 0.49
C PRO A 143 5.58 -9.88 0.50
N ILE A 144 5.02 -9.70 1.71
CA ILE A 144 3.62 -9.34 1.90
C ILE A 144 3.46 -8.21 2.92
N VAL A 145 2.54 -7.28 2.64
CA VAL A 145 2.04 -6.31 3.62
C VAL A 145 0.79 -6.90 4.29
N LEU A 146 0.81 -6.95 5.61
CA LEU A 146 -0.31 -7.39 6.45
C LEU A 146 -0.93 -6.17 7.10
N MET A 147 -2.15 -5.78 6.67
CA MET A 147 -2.82 -4.60 7.19
C MET A 147 -3.94 -4.97 8.18
N HIS A 148 -4.09 -4.15 9.22
CA HIS A 148 -5.23 -4.26 10.14
C HIS A 148 -6.46 -3.55 9.60
N MET A 149 -7.58 -4.27 9.55
CA MET A 149 -8.92 -3.70 9.38
C MET A 149 -9.98 -4.54 10.13
N ARG A 150 -11.18 -4.01 10.30
CA ARG A 150 -12.37 -4.75 10.75
C ARG A 150 -13.44 -4.69 9.67
N GLY A 151 -14.15 -5.81 9.48
CA GLY A 151 -15.17 -5.94 8.43
C GLY A 151 -14.58 -5.89 7.02
N THR A 152 -15.31 -5.34 6.09
CA THR A 152 -14.94 -5.14 4.67
C THR A 152 -14.93 -3.65 4.33
N PRO A 153 -14.40 -3.21 3.18
CA PRO A 153 -14.51 -1.82 2.75
C PRO A 153 -15.95 -1.28 2.76
N GLU A 154 -16.94 -2.13 2.54
CA GLU A 154 -18.36 -1.76 2.59
C GLU A 154 -18.87 -1.53 4.03
N THR A 155 -18.43 -2.35 5.00
CA THR A 155 -18.98 -2.36 6.37
C THR A 155 -18.07 -1.72 7.41
N MET A 156 -16.80 -1.51 7.13
CA MET A 156 -15.76 -1.11 8.08
C MET A 156 -16.07 0.17 8.86
N GLN A 157 -16.80 1.12 8.27
CA GLN A 157 -17.10 2.39 8.94
C GLN A 157 -18.09 2.24 10.10
N GLN A 158 -18.75 1.08 10.22
CA GLN A 158 -19.67 0.74 11.32
C GLN A 158 -18.94 0.02 12.48
N LEU A 159 -17.67 -0.37 12.30
CA LEU A 159 -16.91 -1.22 13.21
C LEU A 159 -15.74 -0.44 13.87
N THR A 160 -16.07 0.71 14.44
CA THR A 160 -15.09 1.62 15.06
C THR A 160 -15.12 1.60 16.60
N ASP A 161 -15.80 0.64 17.21
CA ASP A 161 -16.02 0.49 18.65
C ASP A 161 -14.88 -0.26 19.34
N TYR A 162 -13.67 0.31 19.33
CA TYR A 162 -12.52 -0.24 20.03
C TYR A 162 -12.58 0.04 21.53
N GLN A 163 -12.25 -0.97 22.37
CA GLN A 163 -12.02 -0.79 23.80
C GLN A 163 -10.58 -0.34 24.07
N ASP A 164 -9.62 -0.93 23.36
CA ASP A 164 -8.20 -0.56 23.32
C ASP A 164 -7.75 -0.56 21.87
N LEU A 165 -7.79 0.60 21.22
CA LEU A 165 -7.47 0.74 19.81
C LEU A 165 -6.07 0.21 19.47
N ILE A 166 -5.08 0.63 20.22
CA ILE A 166 -3.67 0.30 19.93
C ILE A 166 -3.38 -1.15 20.27
N GLY A 167 -3.88 -1.64 21.41
CA GLY A 167 -3.72 -3.04 21.82
C GLY A 167 -4.42 -4.00 20.84
N ASP A 168 -5.63 -3.68 20.37
CA ASP A 168 -6.37 -4.50 19.41
C ASP A 168 -5.64 -4.59 18.07
N ILE A 169 -5.12 -3.45 17.55
CA ILE A 169 -4.34 -3.42 16.30
C ILE A 169 -3.04 -4.21 16.48
N TYR A 170 -2.34 -4.00 17.59
CA TYR A 170 -1.08 -4.66 17.89
C TYR A 170 -1.27 -6.18 17.95
N GLY A 171 -2.23 -6.66 18.75
CA GLY A 171 -2.53 -8.07 18.88
C GLY A 171 -2.94 -8.74 17.56
N PHE A 172 -3.72 -8.04 16.72
CA PHE A 172 -4.06 -8.51 15.39
C PHE A 172 -2.80 -8.68 14.52
N LEU A 173 -1.96 -7.64 14.43
CA LEU A 173 -0.75 -7.68 13.60
C LEU A 173 0.25 -8.73 14.09
N GLU A 174 0.43 -8.86 15.41
CA GLU A 174 1.26 -9.91 16.01
C GLU A 174 0.74 -11.30 15.63
N GLY A 175 -0.57 -11.52 15.73
CA GLY A 175 -1.23 -12.76 15.33
C GLY A 175 -1.04 -13.08 13.85
N GLN A 176 -1.14 -12.06 12.96
CA GLN A 176 -0.95 -12.25 11.51
C GLN A 176 0.52 -12.48 11.14
N ILE A 177 1.47 -11.83 11.80
CA ILE A 177 2.90 -12.16 11.67
C ILE A 177 3.13 -13.63 12.01
N ALA A 178 2.64 -14.09 13.16
CA ALA A 178 2.78 -15.48 13.56
C ALA A 178 2.08 -16.46 12.61
N ALA A 179 0.92 -16.10 12.05
CA ALA A 179 0.23 -16.89 11.03
C ALA A 179 1.02 -17.00 9.73
N ALA A 180 1.59 -15.89 9.27
CA ALA A 180 2.43 -15.85 8.07
C ALA A 180 3.72 -16.68 8.25
N GLU A 181 4.38 -16.60 9.40
CA GLU A 181 5.55 -17.43 9.72
C GLU A 181 5.18 -18.91 9.75
N ARG A 182 4.04 -19.30 10.33
CA ARG A 182 3.55 -20.71 10.31
C ARG A 182 3.23 -21.19 8.89
N ALA A 183 2.78 -20.31 8.00
CA ALA A 183 2.55 -20.63 6.59
C ALA A 183 3.86 -20.78 5.79
N GLY A 184 5.02 -20.43 6.36
CA GLY A 184 6.34 -20.54 5.74
C GLY A 184 6.90 -19.24 5.16
N ILE A 185 6.26 -18.09 5.41
CA ILE A 185 6.80 -16.78 5.01
C ILE A 185 7.88 -16.36 6.00
N SER A 186 9.09 -16.10 5.50
CA SER A 186 10.17 -15.59 6.34
C SER A 186 9.82 -14.22 6.91
N ARG A 187 10.11 -14.00 8.21
CA ARG A 187 9.90 -12.71 8.89
C ARG A 187 10.52 -11.53 8.15
N SER A 188 11.65 -11.74 7.47
CA SER A 188 12.32 -10.73 6.66
C SER A 188 11.53 -10.28 5.42
N ARG A 189 10.44 -10.97 5.08
CA ARG A 189 9.53 -10.66 3.96
C ARG A 189 8.18 -10.11 4.43
N LEU A 190 8.00 -9.90 5.74
CA LEU A 190 6.77 -9.34 6.30
C LEU A 190 6.90 -7.83 6.45
N ILE A 191 5.83 -7.13 6.17
CA ILE A 191 5.62 -5.70 6.38
C ILE A 191 4.25 -5.56 7.04
N ILE A 192 4.08 -4.63 7.97
CA ILE A 192 2.78 -4.37 8.61
C ILE A 192 2.24 -2.99 8.27
N ASP A 193 0.92 -2.86 8.28
CA ASP A 193 0.22 -1.57 8.18
C ASP A 193 -0.87 -1.50 9.28
N PRO A 194 -0.86 -0.49 10.17
CA PRO A 194 -1.89 -0.33 11.20
C PRO A 194 -3.28 0.04 10.64
N GLY A 195 -3.40 0.25 9.34
CA GLY A 195 -4.67 0.43 8.63
C GLY A 195 -5.36 1.77 8.91
N ILE A 196 -4.63 2.88 8.81
CA ILE A 196 -5.20 4.22 8.93
C ILE A 196 -6.34 4.40 7.92
N GLY A 197 -7.52 4.86 8.38
CA GLY A 197 -8.70 5.07 7.55
C GLY A 197 -9.57 3.83 7.32
N PHE A 198 -9.18 2.66 7.83
CA PHE A 198 -9.95 1.42 7.73
C PHE A 198 -10.54 1.06 9.10
N ALA A 199 -11.88 1.04 9.21
CA ALA A 199 -12.61 0.82 10.46
C ALA A 199 -12.13 1.74 11.60
N LYS A 200 -11.93 3.02 11.34
CA LYS A 200 -11.40 3.98 12.33
C LYS A 200 -12.04 5.36 12.18
N THR A 201 -12.36 5.99 13.30
CA THR A 201 -12.82 7.37 13.35
C THR A 201 -11.69 8.35 13.05
N LEU A 202 -11.98 9.65 12.95
CA LEU A 202 -10.97 10.69 12.79
C LEU A 202 -9.99 10.67 13.97
N GLU A 203 -10.48 10.65 15.19
CA GLU A 203 -9.72 10.67 16.44
C GLU A 203 -8.81 9.45 16.56
N GLN A 204 -9.33 8.27 16.20
CA GLN A 204 -8.58 7.02 16.18
C GLN A 204 -7.45 7.02 15.14
N ASN A 205 -7.66 7.62 13.98
CA ASN A 205 -6.59 7.79 12.99
C ASN A 205 -5.45 8.68 13.52
N LEU A 206 -5.79 9.75 14.23
CA LEU A 206 -4.79 10.62 14.87
C LEU A 206 -4.07 9.92 16.03
N GLU A 207 -4.79 9.10 16.79
CA GLU A 207 -4.21 8.29 17.87
C GLU A 207 -3.18 7.27 17.32
N ILE A 208 -3.51 6.56 16.25
CA ILE A 208 -2.57 5.64 15.60
C ILE A 208 -1.30 6.36 15.16
N LEU A 209 -1.41 7.56 14.56
CA LEU A 209 -0.23 8.34 14.17
C LEU A 209 0.63 8.74 15.37
N ARG A 210 0.03 9.14 16.50
CA ARG A 210 0.75 9.47 17.74
C ARG A 210 1.43 8.26 18.36
N GLN A 211 0.79 7.08 18.28
CA GLN A 211 1.22 5.83 18.90
C GLN A 211 1.95 4.90 17.91
N LEU A 212 2.26 5.37 16.70
CA LEU A 212 2.91 4.55 15.67
C LEU A 212 4.21 3.88 16.15
N PRO A 213 5.05 4.52 16.98
CA PRO A 213 6.26 3.88 17.52
C PRO A 213 6.02 2.57 18.26
N THR A 214 4.83 2.36 18.83
CA THR A 214 4.47 1.13 19.55
C THR A 214 4.61 -0.11 18.66
N PHE A 215 4.26 0.00 17.38
CA PHE A 215 4.30 -1.13 16.44
C PHE A 215 5.72 -1.56 16.05
N ARG A 216 6.76 -0.74 16.33
CA ARG A 216 8.17 -1.12 16.08
C ARG A 216 8.61 -2.36 16.83
N SER A 217 8.04 -2.60 18.00
CA SER A 217 8.35 -3.77 18.83
C SER A 217 7.94 -5.10 18.16
N LEU A 218 7.08 -5.06 17.14
CA LEU A 218 6.76 -6.22 16.29
C LEU A 218 7.95 -6.67 15.43
N GLY A 219 8.99 -5.84 15.27
CA GLY A 219 10.27 -6.21 14.66
C GLY A 219 10.21 -6.45 13.15
N VAL A 220 9.24 -5.85 12.46
CA VAL A 220 9.08 -5.85 11.00
C VAL A 220 8.84 -4.41 10.51
N PRO A 221 9.14 -4.08 9.24
CA PRO A 221 8.92 -2.74 8.69
C PRO A 221 7.46 -2.30 8.76
N ILE A 222 7.25 -0.99 8.89
CA ILE A 222 5.93 -0.38 8.98
C ILE A 222 5.61 0.39 7.70
N LEU A 223 4.52 0.01 7.04
CA LEU A 223 3.90 0.77 5.96
C LEU A 223 2.78 1.64 6.53
N VAL A 224 2.68 2.87 6.05
CA VAL A 224 1.60 3.79 6.42
C VAL A 224 0.98 4.42 5.17
N GLY A 225 -0.33 4.25 5.02
CA GLY A 225 -1.11 4.85 3.94
C GLY A 225 -2.02 5.98 4.45
N VAL A 226 -1.56 7.24 4.44
CA VAL A 226 -2.35 8.41 4.87
C VAL A 226 -2.86 9.27 3.71
N SER A 227 -2.32 9.07 2.51
CA SER A 227 -2.49 9.96 1.38
C SER A 227 -3.95 10.18 0.98
N ARG A 228 -4.35 11.45 0.96
CA ARG A 228 -5.66 11.93 0.53
C ARG A 228 -6.86 11.39 1.35
N LYS A 229 -6.61 10.79 2.53
CA LYS A 229 -7.68 10.17 3.34
C LYS A 229 -8.67 11.18 3.90
N SER A 230 -9.89 10.70 4.17
CA SER A 230 -11.04 11.52 4.58
C SER A 230 -10.82 12.26 5.90
N PHE A 231 -10.09 11.67 6.85
CA PHE A 231 -9.78 12.34 8.12
C PHE A 231 -8.98 13.63 7.92
N ILE A 232 -8.02 13.64 6.95
CA ILE A 232 -7.31 14.85 6.55
C ILE A 232 -8.28 15.88 5.97
N GLY A 233 -9.15 15.44 5.05
CA GLY A 233 -10.13 16.33 4.44
C GLY A 233 -11.05 17.01 5.45
N ARG A 234 -11.45 16.29 6.52
CA ARG A 234 -12.24 16.85 7.63
C ARG A 234 -11.46 17.89 8.42
N LEU A 235 -10.18 17.63 8.73
CA LEU A 235 -9.34 18.55 9.50
C LEU A 235 -9.05 19.86 8.77
N VAL A 236 -8.83 19.81 7.46
CA VAL A 236 -8.49 21.00 6.66
C VAL A 236 -9.67 21.56 5.87
N ASN A 237 -10.89 21.06 6.13
CA ASN A 237 -12.13 21.42 5.42
C ASN A 237 -11.99 21.32 3.89
N GLN A 238 -11.34 20.23 3.40
CA GLN A 238 -11.10 20.00 1.98
C GLN A 238 -11.81 18.72 1.50
N PRO A 239 -12.98 18.85 0.85
CA PRO A 239 -13.74 17.70 0.36
C PRO A 239 -13.04 16.98 -0.81
N ASP A 240 -12.38 17.73 -1.72
CA ASP A 240 -11.65 17.14 -2.84
C ASP A 240 -10.39 16.42 -2.35
N PRO A 241 -10.26 15.09 -2.60
CA PRO A 241 -9.04 14.36 -2.25
C PRO A 241 -7.75 14.93 -2.85
N LYS A 242 -7.82 15.50 -4.07
CA LYS A 242 -6.65 16.09 -4.73
C LYS A 242 -6.15 17.37 -4.03
N GLY A 243 -7.04 18.08 -3.36
CA GLY A 243 -6.69 19.29 -2.61
C GLY A 243 -6.04 19.00 -1.23
N ARG A 244 -5.87 17.73 -0.83
CA ARG A 244 -5.38 17.35 0.51
C ARG A 244 -3.86 17.14 0.59
N VAL A 245 -3.10 17.58 -0.39
CA VAL A 245 -1.66 17.31 -0.49
C VAL A 245 -0.88 17.82 0.72
N TRP A 246 -1.14 19.01 1.20
CA TRP A 246 -0.44 19.60 2.37
C TRP A 246 -0.80 18.91 3.69
N GLY A 247 -2.07 18.53 3.86
CA GLY A 247 -2.48 17.72 5.01
C GLY A 247 -1.88 16.30 4.94
N THR A 248 -1.75 15.74 3.73
CA THR A 248 -1.02 14.48 3.51
C THR A 248 0.45 14.63 3.92
N ALA A 249 1.11 15.73 3.53
CA ALA A 249 2.50 16.00 3.88
C ALA A 249 2.71 16.04 5.41
N ALA A 250 1.84 16.75 6.13
CA ALA A 250 1.89 16.81 7.59
C ALA A 250 1.70 15.43 8.25
N ALA A 251 0.75 14.63 7.76
CA ALA A 251 0.52 13.27 8.27
C ALA A 251 1.69 12.32 7.92
N CYS A 252 2.32 12.47 6.75
CA CYS A 252 3.53 11.75 6.36
C CYS A 252 4.72 12.10 7.27
N CYS A 253 4.94 13.39 7.58
CA CYS A 253 5.98 13.79 8.54
C CYS A 253 5.77 13.13 9.91
N SER A 254 4.51 13.11 10.41
CA SER A 254 4.18 12.42 11.66
C SER A 254 4.47 10.92 11.59
N ALA A 255 4.12 10.27 10.48
CA ALA A 255 4.39 8.85 10.28
C ALA A 255 5.91 8.54 10.25
N ILE A 256 6.72 9.39 9.59
CA ILE A 256 8.19 9.24 9.55
C ILE A 256 8.79 9.42 10.94
N ALA A 257 8.35 10.44 11.69
CA ALA A 257 8.75 10.63 13.09
C ALA A 257 8.37 9.43 13.97
N GLY A 258 7.24 8.77 13.67
CA GLY A 258 6.80 7.51 14.27
C GLY A 258 7.48 6.26 13.73
N ALA A 259 8.51 6.42 12.86
CA ALA A 259 9.32 5.37 12.26
C ALA A 259 8.60 4.49 11.23
N ALA A 260 7.69 5.05 10.44
CA ALA A 260 7.20 4.40 9.23
C ALA A 260 8.35 4.19 8.23
N ASP A 261 8.52 3.00 7.70
CA ASP A 261 9.55 2.67 6.70
C ASP A 261 9.08 2.93 5.28
N ILE A 262 7.78 2.76 5.04
CA ILE A 262 7.16 2.91 3.73
C ILE A 262 5.95 3.85 3.85
N LEU A 263 5.86 4.82 2.94
CA LEU A 263 4.66 5.65 2.77
C LEU A 263 3.96 5.31 1.45
N ARG A 264 2.69 4.88 1.54
CA ARG A 264 1.84 4.63 0.38
C ARG A 264 1.11 5.90 0.00
N VAL A 265 1.46 6.47 -1.17
CA VAL A 265 1.06 7.84 -1.55
C VAL A 265 0.62 7.96 -3.02
N HIS A 266 -0.25 8.95 -3.30
CA HIS A 266 -0.66 9.33 -4.65
C HIS A 266 0.27 10.42 -5.22
N ASP A 267 0.71 11.36 -4.38
CA ASP A 267 1.46 12.57 -4.75
C ASP A 267 2.96 12.33 -4.50
N VAL A 268 3.56 11.43 -5.30
CA VAL A 268 4.95 10.95 -5.07
C VAL A 268 5.96 12.08 -5.16
N LEU A 269 5.80 13.02 -6.10
CA LEU A 269 6.74 14.11 -6.31
C LEU A 269 6.86 14.99 -5.06
N GLU A 270 5.73 15.41 -4.51
CA GLU A 270 5.66 16.24 -3.31
C GLU A 270 6.15 15.47 -2.08
N MET A 271 5.70 14.22 -1.94
CA MET A 271 6.06 13.41 -0.77
C MET A 271 7.53 12.98 -0.78
N ARG A 272 8.19 12.89 -1.93
CA ARG A 272 9.63 12.67 -2.01
C ARG A 272 10.42 13.77 -1.30
N ASP A 273 10.06 15.02 -1.53
CA ASP A 273 10.76 16.14 -0.90
C ASP A 273 10.42 16.23 0.60
N VAL A 274 9.17 15.90 0.98
CA VAL A 274 8.76 15.73 2.39
C VAL A 274 9.59 14.66 3.08
N CYS A 275 9.74 13.48 2.47
CA CYS A 275 10.54 12.38 3.03
C CYS A 275 12.00 12.79 3.23
N ARG A 276 12.62 13.45 2.24
CA ARG A 276 14.02 13.88 2.34
C ARG A 276 14.26 14.80 3.53
N VAL A 277 13.36 15.76 3.76
CA VAL A 277 13.47 16.69 4.89
C VAL A 277 13.19 15.97 6.20
N ALA A 278 12.13 15.19 6.27
CA ALA A 278 11.75 14.47 7.49
C ALA A 278 12.80 13.42 7.88
N ASP A 279 13.35 12.66 6.92
CA ASP A 279 14.42 11.69 7.17
C ASP A 279 15.68 12.37 7.72
N ALA A 280 16.06 13.55 7.18
CA ALA A 280 17.19 14.31 7.69
C ALA A 280 17.00 14.82 9.13
N ILE A 281 15.74 15.02 9.55
CA ILE A 281 15.40 15.45 10.92
C ILE A 281 15.37 14.26 11.88
N TRP A 282 14.78 13.14 11.48
CA TRP A 282 14.38 12.05 12.38
C TRP A 282 15.24 10.78 12.26
N ARG A 283 15.91 10.55 11.13
CA ARG A 283 16.77 9.39 10.89
C ARG A 283 18.23 9.84 10.93
N ARG A 284 19.03 9.20 11.77
CA ARG A 284 20.47 9.47 11.92
C ARG A 284 21.27 8.21 11.67
#